data_8c97f2136523bebd233981cb16a1419b
#
_entry.id   8c97f2136523bebd233981cb16a1419b
#
_cell.length_a   1.000
_cell.length_b   1.000
_cell.length_c   1.000
_cell.angle_alpha   90.00
_cell.angle_beta   90.00
_cell.angle_gamma   90.00
#
_symmetry.space_group_name_H-M   'P 1'
#
loop_
_entity.id
_entity.type
_entity.pdbx_description
1 polymer ?
#
loop_
_entity_poly.entity_id
_entity_poly.type
_entity_poly.pdbx_seq_one_letter_code
_entity_poly.pdbx_strand_id
1 'polypeptide(L)'
;TLDIVKNLVESGQFTQFIFCGQISDPMVHPNMVPILEYCRHKVEVEMIVAASHKPERYWRECFAANPEAKYIFGIDGLPHKSHLYRINQDGEKLFDMMLISKYEFKMDSSWNHIIFKYNEDEIDQCRELAKEHNIRFQVVKSGRFFHETLAVDKAQELRIIEYNDKYLPTNPDNFVGARMNAKT
;
A
#
# COMPACT_ATOMS: atom_id res chain seq x y z
N THR A 1 7.27 18.99 3.00
CA THR A 1 6.76 19.87 4.06
C THR A 1 5.34 20.32 3.74
N LEU A 2 4.59 20.78 4.73
CA LEU A 2 3.25 21.35 4.54
C LEU A 2 3.25 22.50 3.50
N ASP A 3 4.27 23.34 3.52
CA ASP A 3 4.37 24.51 2.62
C ASP A 3 4.51 24.08 1.14
N ILE A 4 5.23 22.98 0.86
CA ILE A 4 5.31 22.42 -0.49
C ILE A 4 3.91 21.98 -0.95
N VAL A 5 3.17 21.28 -0.09
CA VAL A 5 1.80 20.83 -0.43
C VAL A 5 0.88 22.04 -0.67
N LYS A 6 0.96 23.07 0.17
CA LYS A 6 0.21 24.31 -0.02
C LYS A 6 0.49 24.94 -1.39
N ASN A 7 1.76 25.13 -1.73
CA ASN A 7 2.16 25.72 -3.01
C ASN A 7 1.65 24.90 -4.21
N LEU A 8 1.69 23.56 -4.12
CA LEU A 8 1.19 22.69 -5.18
C LEU A 8 -0.34 22.78 -5.31
N VAL A 9 -1.07 22.81 -4.21
CA VAL A 9 -2.54 23.00 -4.22
C VAL A 9 -2.90 24.36 -4.81
N GLU A 10 -2.23 25.42 -4.34
CA GLU A 10 -2.50 26.80 -4.77
C GLU A 10 -2.14 27.07 -6.23
N SER A 11 -1.23 26.27 -6.79
CA SER A 11 -0.89 26.37 -8.22
C SER A 11 -2.06 26.03 -9.15
N GLY A 12 -3.06 25.30 -8.66
CA GLY A 12 -4.21 24.82 -9.43
C GLY A 12 -3.88 23.81 -10.55
N GLN A 13 -2.63 23.33 -10.59
CA GLN A 13 -2.18 22.40 -11.64
C GLN A 13 -2.51 20.95 -11.37
N PHE A 14 -2.88 20.62 -10.12
CA PHE A 14 -3.11 19.26 -9.67
C PHE A 14 -4.54 19.09 -9.16
N THR A 15 -5.20 18.03 -9.62
CA THR A 15 -6.56 17.66 -9.16
C THR A 15 -6.53 16.56 -8.12
N GLN A 16 -5.40 15.83 -8.02
CA GLN A 16 -5.26 14.71 -7.09
C GLN A 16 -3.84 14.63 -6.53
N PHE A 17 -3.72 14.29 -5.25
CA PHE A 17 -2.47 13.89 -4.61
C PHE A 17 -2.55 12.45 -4.14
N ILE A 18 -1.57 11.64 -4.54
CA ILE A 18 -1.40 10.27 -4.07
C ILE A 18 -0.20 10.24 -3.11
N PHE A 19 -0.48 10.07 -1.82
CA PHE A 19 0.56 9.87 -0.83
C PHE A 19 0.86 8.39 -0.71
N CYS A 20 2.01 7.98 -1.26
CA CYS A 20 2.51 6.62 -1.18
C CYS A 20 3.99 6.63 -0.79
N GLY A 21 4.45 5.56 -0.16
CA GLY A 21 5.85 5.44 0.23
C GLY A 21 6.52 4.25 -0.44
N GLN A 22 7.66 4.48 -1.10
CA GLN A 22 8.56 3.39 -1.51
C GLN A 22 9.62 3.11 -0.44
N ILE A 23 10.04 4.15 0.28
CA ILE A 23 11.06 4.09 1.34
C ILE A 23 10.41 4.21 2.73
N SER A 24 9.37 5.02 2.85
CA SER A 24 8.63 5.23 4.09
C SER A 24 7.12 5.29 3.82
N ASP A 25 6.33 5.06 4.85
CA ASP A 25 4.87 5.15 4.78
C ASP A 25 4.41 6.60 5.03
N PRO A 26 3.38 7.12 4.33
CA PRO A 26 2.88 8.48 4.56
C PRO A 26 2.44 8.73 6.01
N MET A 27 1.97 7.69 6.72
CA MET A 27 1.55 7.83 8.12
C MET A 27 2.69 8.15 9.09
N VAL A 28 3.97 8.01 8.67
CA VAL A 28 5.11 8.43 9.50
C VAL A 28 5.39 9.93 9.42
N HIS A 29 4.84 10.63 8.42
CA HIS A 29 5.11 12.05 8.23
C HIS A 29 4.54 12.88 9.38
N PRO A 30 5.35 13.74 10.06
CA PRO A 30 4.94 14.43 11.27
C PRO A 30 3.80 15.43 11.06
N ASN A 31 3.65 15.94 9.84
CA ASN A 31 2.64 16.94 9.49
C ASN A 31 1.50 16.33 8.63
N MET A 32 1.24 15.01 8.72
CA MET A 32 0.23 14.42 7.86
C MET A 32 -1.18 14.94 8.18
N VAL A 33 -1.53 15.10 9.46
CA VAL A 33 -2.84 15.65 9.86
C VAL A 33 -3.06 17.05 9.26
N PRO A 34 -2.18 18.05 9.45
CA PRO A 34 -2.39 19.38 8.85
C PRO A 34 -2.30 19.37 7.30
N ILE A 35 -1.58 18.42 6.68
CA ILE A 35 -1.60 18.26 5.23
C ILE A 35 -2.98 17.78 4.75
N LEU A 36 -3.54 16.76 5.39
CA LEU A 36 -4.85 16.23 5.06
C LEU A 36 -5.95 17.29 5.23
N GLU A 37 -5.92 18.02 6.35
CA GLU A 37 -6.84 19.12 6.62
C GLU A 37 -6.75 20.22 5.55
N TYR A 38 -5.54 20.57 5.13
CA TYR A 38 -5.35 21.60 4.11
C TYR A 38 -5.85 21.17 2.72
N CYS A 39 -5.68 19.90 2.36
CA CYS A 39 -6.12 19.35 1.08
C CYS A 39 -7.64 19.18 0.97
N ARG A 40 -8.33 19.07 2.12
CA ARG A 40 -9.78 18.85 2.17
C ARG A 40 -10.55 19.91 1.36
N HIS A 41 -11.48 19.47 0.52
CA HIS A 41 -12.28 20.29 -0.39
C HIS A 41 -11.49 21.06 -1.47
N LYS A 42 -10.17 20.87 -1.59
CA LYS A 42 -9.33 21.59 -2.56
C LYS A 42 -8.78 20.65 -3.63
N VAL A 43 -8.44 19.42 -3.25
CA VAL A 43 -7.82 18.43 -4.14
C VAL A 43 -8.18 17.02 -3.65
N GLU A 44 -8.37 16.10 -4.57
CA GLU A 44 -8.56 14.69 -4.19
C GLU A 44 -7.31 14.14 -3.51
N VAL A 45 -7.50 13.37 -2.45
CA VAL A 45 -6.40 12.73 -1.72
C VAL A 45 -6.57 11.23 -1.72
N GLU A 46 -5.51 10.50 -2.06
CA GLU A 46 -5.40 9.06 -1.91
C GLU A 46 -4.20 8.74 -1.01
N MET A 47 -4.42 7.91 0.00
CA MET A 47 -3.44 7.47 0.97
C MET A 47 -3.16 5.98 0.80
N ILE A 48 -1.96 5.61 0.36
CA ILE A 48 -1.54 4.21 0.29
C ILE A 48 -0.69 3.90 1.52
N VAL A 49 -1.26 3.15 2.45
CA VAL A 49 -0.73 2.98 3.81
C VAL A 49 -0.51 1.51 4.15
N ALA A 50 0.55 1.25 4.87
CA ALA A 50 0.90 -0.09 5.35
C ALA A 50 1.50 -0.09 6.77
N ALA A 51 1.85 1.08 7.31
CA ALA A 51 2.47 1.21 8.62
C ALA A 51 1.41 1.12 9.74
N SER A 52 1.59 0.20 10.68
CA SER A 52 0.68 -0.05 11.81
C SER A 52 1.15 0.54 13.15
N HIS A 53 2.35 1.14 13.19
CA HIS A 53 3.01 1.59 14.42
C HIS A 53 2.33 2.80 15.11
N LYS A 54 1.55 3.59 14.37
CA LYS A 54 0.86 4.74 14.95
C LYS A 54 -0.29 4.30 15.84
N PRO A 55 -0.55 4.99 16.98
CA PRO A 55 -1.70 4.70 17.83
C PRO A 55 -3.01 4.99 17.10
N GLU A 56 -4.10 4.31 17.48
CA GLU A 56 -5.44 4.52 16.93
C GLU A 56 -5.85 5.99 16.93
N ARG A 57 -5.57 6.71 18.03
CA ARG A 57 -5.86 8.14 18.11
C ARG A 57 -5.32 8.94 16.92
N TYR A 58 -4.09 8.66 16.48
CA TYR A 58 -3.47 9.37 15.35
C TYR A 58 -4.18 9.05 14.03
N TRP A 59 -4.61 7.78 13.84
CA TRP A 59 -5.40 7.39 12.69
C TRP A 59 -6.72 8.14 12.65
N ARG A 60 -7.42 8.21 13.78
CA ARG A 60 -8.67 8.96 13.92
C ARG A 60 -8.49 10.45 13.64
N GLU A 61 -7.39 11.05 14.08
CA GLU A 61 -7.04 12.45 13.77
C GLU A 61 -6.85 12.64 12.25
N CYS A 62 -6.16 11.71 11.55
CA CYS A 62 -6.01 11.75 10.10
C CYS A 62 -7.36 11.59 9.36
N PHE A 63 -8.20 10.66 9.79
CA PHE A 63 -9.52 10.44 9.19
C PHE A 63 -10.44 11.66 9.38
N ALA A 64 -10.46 12.24 10.57
CA ALA A 64 -11.24 13.45 10.86
C ALA A 64 -10.75 14.68 10.07
N ALA A 65 -9.44 14.81 9.87
CA ALA A 65 -8.85 15.91 9.12
C ALA A 65 -9.31 15.94 7.65
N ASN A 66 -9.43 14.77 7.01
CA ASN A 66 -9.96 14.67 5.65
C ASN A 66 -10.78 13.38 5.46
N PRO A 67 -12.06 13.36 5.80
CA PRO A 67 -12.90 12.18 5.62
C PRO A 67 -13.23 11.88 4.14
N GLU A 68 -12.91 12.79 3.22
CA GLU A 68 -13.08 12.60 1.77
C GLU A 68 -11.87 11.86 1.15
N ALA A 69 -10.76 11.75 1.88
CA ALA A 69 -9.59 11.04 1.40
C ALA A 69 -9.88 9.54 1.22
N LYS A 70 -9.38 8.96 0.13
CA LYS A 70 -9.42 7.53 -0.13
C LYS A 70 -8.24 6.85 0.57
N TYR A 71 -8.49 5.72 1.24
CA TYR A 71 -7.42 4.97 1.87
C TYR A 71 -7.29 3.57 1.26
N ILE A 72 -6.06 3.22 0.89
CA ILE A 72 -5.69 1.90 0.40
C ILE A 72 -4.76 1.26 1.44
N PHE A 73 -5.27 0.26 2.15
CA PHE A 73 -4.55 -0.44 3.21
C PHE A 73 -3.78 -1.64 2.65
N GLY A 74 -2.47 -1.62 2.76
CA GLY A 74 -1.58 -2.69 2.31
C GLY A 74 -1.43 -3.76 3.38
N ILE A 75 -2.22 -4.84 3.28
CA ILE A 75 -2.17 -6.01 4.16
C ILE A 75 -1.97 -7.24 3.28
N ASP A 76 -0.80 -7.86 3.34
CA ASP A 76 -0.42 -8.93 2.42
C ASP A 76 -0.64 -10.31 3.06
N GLY A 77 -1.78 -10.91 2.81
CA GLY A 77 -2.28 -12.14 3.42
C GLY A 77 -3.41 -11.88 4.42
N LEU A 78 -3.80 -12.90 5.15
CA LEU A 78 -4.68 -12.73 6.30
C LEU A 78 -4.04 -11.76 7.31
N PRO A 79 -4.82 -10.90 8.01
CA PRO A 79 -4.26 -9.82 8.83
C PRO A 79 -3.15 -10.28 9.78
N HIS A 80 -3.32 -11.40 10.49
CA HIS A 80 -2.33 -11.96 11.41
C HIS A 80 -1.04 -12.47 10.74
N LYS A 81 -1.01 -12.64 9.40
CA LYS A 81 0.15 -13.14 8.65
C LYS A 81 0.90 -12.07 7.85
N SER A 82 0.35 -10.88 7.72
CA SER A 82 0.93 -9.82 6.89
C SER A 82 2.37 -9.45 7.31
N HIS A 83 2.72 -9.63 8.57
CA HIS A 83 4.08 -9.42 9.10
C HIS A 83 5.15 -10.35 8.48
N LEU A 84 4.77 -11.44 7.83
CA LEU A 84 5.73 -12.36 7.22
C LEU A 84 6.53 -11.71 6.06
N TYR A 85 5.93 -10.73 5.39
CA TYR A 85 6.62 -9.91 4.40
C TYR A 85 6.85 -8.49 4.92
N ARG A 86 5.83 -7.87 5.50
CA ARG A 86 5.91 -6.51 6.06
C ARG A 86 6.43 -6.58 7.50
N ILE A 87 7.72 -6.76 7.63
CA ILE A 87 8.38 -6.88 8.94
C ILE A 87 7.90 -5.77 9.89
N ASN A 88 7.53 -6.16 11.12
CA ASN A 88 6.98 -5.28 12.16
C ASN A 88 5.58 -4.68 11.85
N GLN A 89 4.88 -5.14 10.82
CA GLN A 89 3.49 -4.75 10.64
C GLN A 89 2.59 -5.56 11.59
N ASP A 90 1.74 -4.86 12.32
CA ASP A 90 0.56 -5.41 12.98
C ASP A 90 -0.61 -5.33 11.98
N GLY A 91 -0.83 -6.40 11.25
CA GLY A 91 -1.84 -6.43 10.19
C GLY A 91 -3.26 -6.46 10.74
N GLU A 92 -3.49 -7.04 11.95
CA GLU A 92 -4.80 -7.04 12.61
C GLU A 92 -5.19 -5.61 12.99
N LYS A 93 -4.30 -4.89 13.66
CA LYS A 93 -4.51 -3.48 13.96
C LYS A 93 -4.76 -2.63 12.71
N LEU A 94 -4.02 -2.90 11.62
CA LEU A 94 -4.20 -2.15 10.38
C LEU A 94 -5.55 -2.46 9.74
N PHE A 95 -6.02 -3.70 9.86
CA PHE A 95 -7.36 -4.10 9.43
C PHE A 95 -8.44 -3.40 10.26
N ASP A 96 -8.28 -3.31 11.58
CA ASP A 96 -9.17 -2.55 12.47
C ASP A 96 -9.24 -1.07 12.06
N MET A 97 -8.09 -0.44 11.76
CA MET A 97 -8.07 0.95 11.30
C MET A 97 -8.84 1.12 9.98
N MET A 98 -8.75 0.15 9.08
CA MET A 98 -9.53 0.15 7.83
C MET A 98 -11.05 0.05 8.13
N LEU A 99 -11.47 -0.78 9.07
CA LEU A 99 -12.87 -0.90 9.48
C LEU A 99 -13.37 0.39 10.13
N ILE A 100 -12.58 1.00 11.02
CA ILE A 100 -12.89 2.28 11.65
C ILE A 100 -13.07 3.37 10.58
N SER A 101 -12.12 3.50 9.64
CA SER A 101 -12.22 4.48 8.56
C SER A 101 -13.52 4.34 7.77
N LYS A 102 -13.90 3.11 7.45
CA LYS A 102 -15.10 2.81 6.67
C LYS A 102 -16.39 3.03 7.46
N TYR A 103 -16.49 2.47 8.66
CA TYR A 103 -17.76 2.41 9.37
C TYR A 103 -18.04 3.63 10.23
N GLU A 104 -17.02 4.23 10.83
CA GLU A 104 -17.21 5.40 11.67
C GLU A 104 -17.05 6.71 10.86
N PHE A 105 -16.07 6.80 10.00
CA PHE A 105 -15.78 8.00 9.19
C PHE A 105 -16.43 7.98 7.80
N LYS A 106 -17.03 6.86 7.37
CA LYS A 106 -17.70 6.69 6.07
C LYS A 106 -16.78 6.92 4.86
N MET A 107 -15.51 6.62 5.02
CA MET A 107 -14.49 6.84 4.00
C MET A 107 -14.50 5.76 2.91
N ASP A 108 -14.00 6.10 1.73
CA ASP A 108 -13.67 5.12 0.68
C ASP A 108 -12.36 4.41 1.05
N SER A 109 -12.49 3.23 1.65
CA SER A 109 -11.38 2.42 2.11
C SER A 109 -11.33 1.08 1.40
N SER A 110 -10.13 0.66 1.01
CA SER A 110 -9.92 -0.59 0.30
C SER A 110 -8.71 -1.36 0.84
N TRP A 111 -8.76 -2.66 0.67
CA TRP A 111 -7.69 -3.58 1.02
C TRP A 111 -6.87 -3.94 -0.21
N ASN A 112 -5.58 -3.62 -0.20
CA ASN A 112 -4.60 -4.00 -1.22
C ASN A 112 -3.76 -5.18 -0.72
N HIS A 113 -3.80 -6.30 -1.46
CA HIS A 113 -3.14 -7.56 -1.16
C HIS A 113 -2.15 -7.90 -2.26
N ILE A 114 -0.85 -7.87 -1.96
CA ILE A 114 0.19 -8.30 -2.89
C ILE A 114 0.40 -9.81 -2.71
N ILE A 115 0.42 -10.55 -3.81
CA ILE A 115 0.61 -11.99 -3.80
C ILE A 115 2.09 -12.33 -3.57
N PHE A 116 2.32 -13.17 -2.57
CA PHE A 116 3.61 -13.79 -2.24
C PHE A 116 3.42 -15.29 -2.03
N LYS A 117 4.50 -16.05 -2.02
CA LYS A 117 4.50 -17.49 -1.80
C LYS A 117 3.73 -17.93 -0.54
N TYR A 118 3.82 -17.16 0.55
CA TYR A 118 3.21 -17.54 1.83
C TYR A 118 1.70 -17.27 1.90
N ASN A 119 1.17 -16.44 0.99
CA ASN A 119 -0.24 -16.02 1.01
C ASN A 119 -1.00 -16.35 -0.28
N GLU A 120 -0.36 -16.99 -1.26
CA GLU A 120 -1.00 -17.26 -2.56
C GLU A 120 -2.21 -18.22 -2.46
N ASP A 121 -2.23 -19.10 -1.45
CA ASP A 121 -3.34 -20.01 -1.18
C ASP A 121 -4.44 -19.40 -0.30
N GLU A 122 -4.24 -18.15 0.19
CA GLU A 122 -5.16 -17.48 1.11
C GLU A 122 -6.02 -16.40 0.44
N ILE A 123 -5.85 -16.19 -0.85
CA ILE A 123 -6.52 -15.11 -1.58
C ILE A 123 -8.05 -15.19 -1.44
N ASP A 124 -8.62 -16.40 -1.52
CA ASP A 124 -10.06 -16.58 -1.41
C ASP A 124 -10.55 -16.35 0.03
N GLN A 125 -9.79 -16.74 1.03
CA GLN A 125 -10.11 -16.45 2.44
C GLN A 125 -10.08 -14.93 2.70
N CYS A 126 -9.08 -14.23 2.19
CA CYS A 126 -8.99 -12.77 2.27
C CYS A 126 -10.17 -12.09 1.56
N ARG A 127 -10.59 -12.64 0.41
CA ARG A 127 -11.73 -12.12 -0.36
C ARG A 127 -13.05 -12.29 0.40
N GLU A 128 -13.28 -13.43 1.02
CA GLU A 128 -14.49 -13.65 1.83
C GLU A 128 -14.49 -12.75 3.07
N LEU A 129 -13.35 -12.60 3.76
CA LEU A 129 -13.22 -11.67 4.88
C LEU A 129 -13.51 -10.22 4.47
N ALA A 130 -12.98 -9.78 3.32
CA ALA A 130 -13.26 -8.46 2.78
C ALA A 130 -14.75 -8.28 2.44
N LYS A 131 -15.39 -9.32 1.91
CA LYS A 131 -16.82 -9.34 1.57
C LYS A 131 -17.70 -9.26 2.82
N GLU A 132 -17.37 -9.99 3.89
CA GLU A 132 -18.07 -9.91 5.18
C GLU A 132 -18.13 -8.47 5.71
N HIS A 133 -17.04 -7.73 5.52
CA HIS A 133 -16.92 -6.34 5.92
C HIS A 133 -17.25 -5.35 4.81
N ASN A 134 -17.80 -5.79 3.67
CA ASN A 134 -18.09 -4.95 2.51
C ASN A 134 -16.90 -4.03 2.13
N ILE A 135 -15.68 -4.56 2.18
CA ILE A 135 -14.43 -3.88 1.81
C ILE A 135 -14.10 -4.22 0.35
N ARG A 136 -13.71 -3.22 -0.42
CA ARG A 136 -13.14 -3.46 -1.75
C ARG A 136 -11.78 -4.12 -1.62
N PHE A 137 -11.66 -5.35 -2.13
CA PHE A 137 -10.44 -6.15 -2.09
C PHE A 137 -9.74 -6.13 -3.44
N GLN A 138 -8.47 -5.72 -3.47
CA GLN A 138 -7.65 -5.65 -4.66
C GLN A 138 -6.45 -6.60 -4.54
N VAL A 139 -6.31 -7.48 -5.51
CA VAL A 139 -5.18 -8.41 -5.59
C VAL A 139 -4.16 -7.88 -6.58
N VAL A 140 -2.92 -7.75 -6.15
CA VAL A 140 -1.82 -7.18 -6.93
C VAL A 140 -0.74 -8.25 -7.14
N LYS A 141 -0.36 -8.45 -8.39
CA LYS A 141 0.78 -9.27 -8.78
C LYS A 141 2.05 -8.43 -8.70
N SER A 142 3.01 -8.86 -7.91
CA SER A 142 4.27 -8.15 -7.77
C SER A 142 5.22 -8.42 -8.95
N GLY A 143 5.83 -7.36 -9.48
CA GLY A 143 6.97 -7.47 -10.39
C GLY A 143 8.34 -7.38 -9.69
N ARG A 144 8.36 -7.29 -8.35
CA ARG A 144 9.59 -7.08 -7.56
C ARG A 144 10.54 -8.28 -7.55
N PHE A 145 10.08 -9.44 -8.01
CA PHE A 145 10.91 -10.64 -8.13
C PHE A 145 11.81 -10.62 -9.36
N PHE A 146 11.57 -9.69 -10.28
CA PHE A 146 12.32 -9.51 -11.52
C PHE A 146 12.99 -8.14 -11.50
N HIS A 147 13.96 -7.96 -10.63
CA HIS A 147 14.86 -6.82 -10.74
C HIS A 147 15.95 -7.15 -11.77
N GLU A 148 15.65 -6.89 -13.03
CA GLU A 148 16.69 -6.40 -13.91
C GLU A 148 17.06 -5.00 -13.41
N THR A 149 17.91 -4.93 -12.41
CA THR A 149 18.56 -3.68 -12.15
C THR A 149 19.55 -3.51 -13.29
N LEU A 150 19.26 -2.61 -14.22
CA LEU A 150 20.23 -2.03 -15.14
C LEU A 150 21.27 -1.25 -14.31
N ALA A 151 22.07 -1.96 -13.54
CA ALA A 151 23.28 -1.42 -12.99
C ALA A 151 24.28 -1.42 -14.14
N VAL A 152 24.37 -0.30 -14.84
CA VAL A 152 25.48 -0.04 -15.76
C VAL A 152 26.71 0.13 -14.85
N ASP A 153 27.41 -0.96 -14.61
CA ASP A 153 28.74 -0.86 -14.05
C ASP A 153 29.68 -0.29 -15.13
N LYS A 154 30.92 0.03 -14.75
CA LYS A 154 31.92 0.60 -15.68
C LYS A 154 32.24 -0.30 -16.87
N ALA A 155 31.73 -1.51 -16.93
CA ALA A 155 31.94 -2.49 -17.97
C ALA A 155 30.71 -2.70 -18.88
N GLN A 156 29.59 -1.99 -18.65
CA GLN A 156 28.32 -2.12 -19.40
C GLN A 156 27.71 -3.54 -19.35
N GLU A 157 27.98 -4.33 -18.35
CA GLU A 157 27.39 -5.64 -18.17
C GLU A 157 26.08 -5.56 -17.36
N LEU A 158 25.02 -6.15 -17.88
CA LEU A 158 23.77 -6.38 -17.16
C LEU A 158 24.01 -7.45 -16.09
N ARG A 159 23.93 -7.09 -14.82
CA ARG A 159 23.91 -8.04 -13.72
C ARG A 159 22.47 -8.31 -13.31
N ILE A 160 22.08 -9.58 -13.41
CA ILE A 160 20.89 -10.10 -12.76
C ILE A 160 21.18 -10.16 -11.27
N ILE A 161 20.52 -9.33 -10.47
CA ILE A 161 20.63 -9.40 -9.00
C ILE A 161 19.63 -10.42 -8.48
N GLU A 162 20.12 -11.22 -7.52
CA GLU A 162 19.50 -12.40 -6.95
C GLU A 162 18.00 -12.34 -6.67
N TYR A 163 17.30 -13.40 -7.08
CA TYR A 163 15.92 -13.67 -6.71
C TYR A 163 15.80 -13.91 -5.22
N ASN A 164 14.86 -13.25 -4.57
CA ASN A 164 14.45 -13.65 -3.24
C ASN A 164 13.37 -14.75 -3.34
N ASP A 165 13.79 -15.98 -3.59
CA ASP A 165 12.92 -17.16 -3.75
C ASP A 165 11.99 -17.40 -2.55
N LYS A 166 12.32 -16.81 -1.40
CA LYS A 166 11.52 -16.91 -0.17
C LYS A 166 10.09 -16.38 -0.37
N TYR A 167 9.93 -15.34 -1.19
CA TYR A 167 8.66 -14.65 -1.39
C TYR A 167 8.05 -14.88 -2.76
N LEU A 168 8.79 -15.47 -3.70
CA LEU A 168 8.31 -15.73 -5.04
C LEU A 168 7.13 -16.72 -5.01
N PRO A 169 5.94 -16.36 -5.52
CA PRO A 169 4.83 -17.29 -5.64
C PRO A 169 5.21 -18.55 -6.41
N THR A 170 4.63 -19.70 -6.05
CA THR A 170 4.84 -20.97 -6.75
C THR A 170 4.03 -21.04 -8.04
N ASN A 171 2.86 -20.40 -8.06
CA ASN A 171 2.05 -20.31 -9.27
C ASN A 171 2.56 -19.16 -10.17
N PRO A 172 3.01 -19.46 -11.41
CA PRO A 172 3.48 -18.45 -12.36
C PRO A 172 2.47 -17.38 -12.70
N ASP A 173 1.18 -17.66 -12.56
CA ASP A 173 0.12 -16.68 -12.82
C ASP A 173 -0.01 -15.63 -11.71
N ASN A 174 0.63 -15.84 -10.56
CA ASN A 174 0.53 -14.96 -9.39
C ASN A 174 1.59 -13.85 -9.35
N PHE A 175 2.45 -13.73 -10.36
CA PHE A 175 3.42 -12.64 -10.43
C PHE A 175 3.63 -12.12 -11.87
N VAL A 176 4.22 -10.92 -12.00
CA VAL A 176 4.52 -10.31 -13.30
C VAL A 176 5.91 -10.77 -13.73
N GLY A 177 6.08 -11.21 -14.99
CA GLY A 177 7.37 -11.56 -15.59
C GLY A 177 7.59 -13.06 -15.87
N ALA A 178 6.70 -13.96 -15.40
CA ALA A 178 6.79 -15.39 -15.68
C ALA A 178 6.82 -15.73 -17.19
N ARG A 179 6.35 -14.82 -18.04
CA ARG A 179 6.28 -15.05 -19.50
C ARG A 179 7.61 -14.84 -20.23
N MET A 180 8.62 -14.24 -19.61
CA MET A 180 9.90 -13.96 -20.29
C MET A 180 10.84 -15.16 -20.33
N ASN A 181 10.69 -16.16 -19.45
CA ASN A 181 11.56 -17.32 -19.36
C ASN A 181 10.99 -18.62 -19.96
N ALA A 182 9.86 -18.55 -20.68
CA ALA A 182 9.27 -19.74 -21.32
C ALA A 182 9.82 -20.00 -22.73
N LYS A 183 11.01 -19.46 -23.06
CA LYS A 183 11.71 -19.75 -24.30
C LYS A 183 13.19 -20.03 -24.03
N THR A 184 13.48 -21.20 -23.56
CA THR A 184 14.69 -21.97 -23.86
C THR A 184 14.35 -23.43 -23.95
#